data_91f0309ae87ee8680e16840f4e3ef6a8
#
_entry.id   91f0309ae87ee8680e16840f4e3ef6a8
#
_cell.length_a   1.000
_cell.length_b   1.000
_cell.length_c   1.000
_cell.angle_alpha   90.00
_cell.angle_beta   90.00
_cell.angle_gamma   90.00
#
_symmetry.space_group_name_H-M   'P 1'
#
loop_
_entity.id
_entity.type
_entity.pdbx_description
1 polymer ?
#
loop_
_entity_poly.entity_id
_entity_poly.type
_entity_poly.pdbx_seq_one_letter_code
_entity_poly.pdbx_strand_id
1 'polypeptide(L)'
;MRRFVLGLFCALLIAGPVAAVLPEEQLADPVLEARARAISQELRCVVCQNQSIDDSDAPLAADLRAIVRERLTAGDTDEEVMAYIVSRYGNFVLLKPPLDLQTILLWSAPLLVLIPGGLGLALYLRRRSRAGAADPAPLSAEERSALADILKTGDAP
;
A
#
# COMPACT_ATOMS: atom_id res chain seq x y z
N MET A 1 -7.63 -28.16 -28.33
CA MET A 1 -7.06 -27.34 -27.22
C MET A 1 -6.37 -26.07 -27.75
N ARG A 2 -5.40 -26.12 -28.67
CA ARG A 2 -4.66 -24.95 -29.20
C ARG A 2 -5.55 -23.87 -29.86
N ARG A 3 -6.63 -24.26 -30.57
CA ARG A 3 -7.59 -23.32 -31.17
C ARG A 3 -8.50 -22.64 -30.14
N PHE A 4 -8.84 -23.32 -29.04
CA PHE A 4 -9.62 -22.75 -27.91
C PHE A 4 -8.79 -21.73 -27.11
N VAL A 5 -7.51 -22.01 -26.86
CA VAL A 5 -6.59 -21.11 -26.18
C VAL A 5 -6.35 -19.84 -27.02
N LEU A 6 -6.20 -20.00 -28.33
CA LEU A 6 -6.03 -18.87 -29.26
C LEU A 6 -7.30 -18.00 -29.32
N GLY A 7 -8.49 -18.60 -29.34
CA GLY A 7 -9.77 -17.88 -29.29
C GLY A 7 -9.99 -17.11 -27.99
N LEU A 8 -9.63 -17.73 -26.86
CA LEU A 8 -9.70 -17.07 -25.53
C LEU A 8 -8.70 -15.91 -25.43
N PHE A 9 -7.50 -16.08 -25.98
CA PHE A 9 -6.47 -15.03 -26.01
C PHE A 9 -6.87 -13.84 -26.90
N CYS A 10 -7.47 -14.10 -28.08
CA CYS A 10 -8.02 -13.04 -28.94
C CYS A 10 -9.20 -12.31 -28.27
N ALA A 11 -10.08 -13.00 -27.55
CA ALA A 11 -11.19 -12.37 -26.84
C ALA A 11 -10.72 -11.45 -25.70
N LEU A 12 -9.61 -11.79 -25.01
CA LEU A 12 -9.02 -10.95 -23.97
C LEU A 12 -8.40 -9.64 -24.50
N LEU A 13 -7.95 -9.65 -25.77
CA LEU A 13 -7.32 -8.48 -26.42
C LEU A 13 -8.34 -7.43 -26.88
N ILE A 14 -9.64 -7.77 -26.94
CA ILE A 14 -10.71 -6.88 -27.41
C ILE A 14 -11.36 -6.10 -26.24
N ALA A 15 -11.05 -6.45 -24.99
CA ALA A 15 -11.51 -5.70 -23.82
C ALA A 15 -10.79 -4.35 -23.75
N GLY A 16 -11.29 -3.37 -24.49
CA GLY A 16 -10.85 -1.98 -24.39
C GLY A 16 -11.19 -1.39 -23.02
N PRO A 17 -10.51 -0.31 -22.59
CA PRO A 17 -10.82 0.37 -21.33
C PRO A 17 -12.26 0.90 -21.40
N VAL A 18 -13.09 0.49 -20.44
CA VAL A 18 -14.42 1.10 -20.22
C VAL A 18 -14.16 2.44 -19.53
N ALA A 19 -14.42 3.55 -20.24
CA ALA A 19 -14.31 4.88 -19.67
C ALA A 19 -15.60 5.22 -18.92
N ALA A 20 -15.51 5.58 -17.64
CA ALA A 20 -16.67 6.03 -16.85
C ALA A 20 -17.09 7.47 -17.18
N VAL A 21 -16.22 8.23 -17.83
CA VAL A 21 -16.49 9.62 -18.25
C VAL A 21 -17.24 9.63 -19.57
N LEU A 22 -18.43 10.24 -19.57
CA LEU A 22 -19.24 10.37 -20.77
C LEU A 22 -18.66 11.41 -21.73
N PRO A 23 -18.77 11.23 -23.07
CA PRO A 23 -18.27 12.21 -24.04
C PRO A 23 -18.86 13.61 -23.87
N GLU A 24 -20.11 13.70 -23.43
CA GLU A 24 -20.82 14.97 -23.16
C GLU A 24 -20.33 15.73 -21.93
N GLU A 25 -19.61 15.06 -21.02
CA GLU A 25 -18.98 15.71 -19.87
C GLU A 25 -17.67 16.42 -20.24
N GLN A 26 -17.06 16.04 -21.37
CA GLN A 26 -15.72 16.47 -21.72
C GLN A 26 -15.68 17.93 -22.18
N LEU A 27 -14.64 18.67 -21.77
CA LEU A 27 -14.42 20.01 -22.24
C LEU A 27 -13.97 20.01 -23.71
N ALA A 28 -14.37 21.06 -24.44
CA ALA A 28 -13.96 21.23 -25.83
C ALA A 28 -12.44 21.50 -25.99
N ASP A 29 -11.82 22.08 -24.97
CA ASP A 29 -10.37 22.30 -24.93
C ASP A 29 -9.68 21.02 -24.41
N PRO A 30 -8.88 20.34 -25.24
CA PRO A 30 -8.20 19.10 -24.84
C PRO A 30 -7.15 19.30 -23.75
N VAL A 31 -6.59 20.50 -23.60
CA VAL A 31 -5.61 20.78 -22.55
C VAL A 31 -6.31 20.90 -21.20
N LEU A 32 -7.43 21.63 -21.14
CA LEU A 32 -8.25 21.72 -19.92
C LEU A 32 -8.84 20.37 -19.54
N GLU A 33 -9.29 19.57 -20.52
CA GLU A 33 -9.82 18.24 -20.25
C GLU A 33 -8.75 17.30 -19.69
N ALA A 34 -7.52 17.36 -20.21
CA ALA A 34 -6.41 16.56 -19.68
C ALA A 34 -6.11 16.91 -18.20
N ARG A 35 -6.14 18.23 -17.86
CA ARG A 35 -6.01 18.70 -16.47
C ARG A 35 -7.18 18.23 -15.60
N ALA A 36 -8.42 18.33 -16.10
CA ALA A 36 -9.60 17.87 -15.39
C ALA A 36 -9.52 16.39 -15.06
N ARG A 37 -9.06 15.56 -15.99
CA ARG A 37 -8.87 14.12 -15.77
C ARG A 37 -7.75 13.84 -14.76
N ALA A 38 -6.63 14.56 -14.84
CA ALA A 38 -5.54 14.39 -13.89
C ALA A 38 -6.00 14.67 -12.45
N ILE A 39 -6.74 15.76 -12.23
CA ILE A 39 -7.33 16.10 -10.93
C ILE A 39 -8.35 15.02 -10.49
N SER A 40 -9.23 14.58 -11.41
CA SER A 40 -10.25 13.57 -11.12
C SER A 40 -9.67 12.22 -10.71
N GLN A 41 -8.47 11.88 -11.19
CA GLN A 41 -7.76 10.66 -10.79
C GLN A 41 -7.17 10.74 -9.37
N GLU A 42 -6.98 11.93 -8.83
CA GLU A 42 -6.50 12.13 -7.46
C GLU A 42 -7.63 12.24 -6.43
N LEU A 43 -8.88 12.42 -6.92
CA LEU A 43 -10.07 12.57 -6.09
C LEU A 43 -10.80 11.24 -5.94
N ARG A 44 -11.21 10.93 -4.71
CA ARG A 44 -11.95 9.72 -4.35
C ARG A 44 -13.44 9.93 -4.53
N CYS A 45 -14.12 8.96 -5.13
CA CYS A 45 -15.56 8.86 -5.05
C CYS A 45 -15.96 8.46 -3.62
N VAL A 46 -16.64 9.36 -2.90
CA VAL A 46 -16.94 9.22 -1.46
C VAL A 46 -17.94 8.09 -1.18
N VAL A 47 -18.73 7.69 -2.17
CA VAL A 47 -19.75 6.63 -2.06
C VAL A 47 -19.34 5.32 -2.73
N CYS A 48 -18.13 5.25 -3.31
CA CYS A 48 -17.62 4.09 -4.02
C CYS A 48 -16.56 3.36 -3.19
N GLN A 49 -16.18 2.14 -3.62
CA GLN A 49 -15.15 1.34 -2.97
C GLN A 49 -13.72 1.86 -3.28
N ASN A 50 -13.42 3.10 -2.86
CA ASN A 50 -12.09 3.68 -2.99
C ASN A 50 -11.62 3.94 -4.44
N GLN A 51 -12.56 4.06 -5.39
CA GLN A 51 -12.27 4.42 -6.78
C GLN A 51 -12.05 5.93 -6.93
N SER A 52 -11.30 6.33 -7.98
CA SER A 52 -11.25 7.73 -8.39
C SER A 52 -12.61 8.19 -8.95
N ILE A 53 -12.83 9.50 -8.95
CA ILE A 53 -14.03 10.03 -9.62
C ILE A 53 -13.91 9.92 -11.14
N ASP A 54 -12.72 9.75 -11.71
CA ASP A 54 -12.50 9.53 -13.15
C ASP A 54 -12.93 8.12 -13.57
N ASP A 55 -12.84 7.13 -12.66
CA ASP A 55 -13.14 5.71 -12.92
C ASP A 55 -14.55 5.30 -12.44
N SER A 56 -15.28 6.19 -11.77
CA SER A 56 -16.57 5.90 -11.16
C SER A 56 -17.72 6.44 -11.99
N ASP A 57 -18.73 5.61 -12.23
CA ASP A 57 -20.01 5.93 -12.88
C ASP A 57 -21.09 6.40 -11.89
N ALA A 58 -20.76 6.51 -10.60
CA ALA A 58 -21.70 6.98 -9.58
C ALA A 58 -22.14 8.43 -9.86
N PRO A 59 -23.42 8.79 -9.61
CA PRO A 59 -23.91 10.16 -9.82
C PRO A 59 -23.07 11.22 -9.11
N LEU A 60 -22.67 10.96 -7.85
CA LEU A 60 -21.83 11.89 -7.09
C LEU A 60 -20.44 12.07 -7.72
N ALA A 61 -19.89 11.04 -8.37
CA ALA A 61 -18.61 11.16 -9.09
C ALA A 61 -18.77 12.07 -10.33
N ALA A 62 -19.90 11.95 -11.05
CA ALA A 62 -20.23 12.82 -12.17
C ALA A 62 -20.38 14.30 -11.72
N ASP A 63 -21.06 14.54 -10.59
CA ASP A 63 -21.19 15.88 -10.00
C ASP A 63 -19.82 16.48 -9.64
N LEU A 64 -18.95 15.70 -9.02
CA LEU A 64 -17.60 16.15 -8.68
C LEU A 64 -16.76 16.43 -9.93
N ARG A 65 -16.85 15.60 -10.96
CA ARG A 65 -16.18 15.86 -12.26
C ARG A 65 -16.70 17.15 -12.93
N ALA A 66 -18.00 17.43 -12.82
CA ALA A 66 -18.58 18.67 -13.34
C ALA A 66 -18.00 19.89 -12.61
N ILE A 67 -17.91 19.83 -11.27
CA ILE A 67 -17.32 20.90 -10.45
C ILE A 67 -15.85 21.15 -10.83
N VAL A 68 -15.04 20.10 -11.02
CA VAL A 68 -13.64 20.22 -11.45
C VAL A 68 -13.55 20.98 -12.77
N ARG A 69 -14.36 20.60 -13.77
CA ARG A 69 -14.39 21.23 -15.10
C ARG A 69 -14.86 22.67 -15.04
N GLU A 70 -15.89 22.97 -14.26
CA GLU A 70 -16.42 24.32 -14.04
C GLU A 70 -15.34 25.25 -13.49
N ARG A 71 -14.62 24.82 -12.44
CA ARG A 71 -13.57 25.60 -11.80
C ARG A 71 -12.38 25.84 -12.72
N LEU A 72 -11.94 24.81 -13.46
CA LEU A 72 -10.87 24.95 -14.45
C LEU A 72 -11.27 25.93 -15.60
N THR A 73 -12.52 25.87 -16.03
CA THR A 73 -13.05 26.80 -17.06
C THR A 73 -13.14 28.23 -16.54
N ALA A 74 -13.36 28.42 -15.24
CA ALA A 74 -13.32 29.72 -14.59
C ALA A 74 -11.91 30.29 -14.45
N GLY A 75 -10.85 29.49 -14.74
CA GLY A 75 -9.46 29.92 -14.76
C GLY A 75 -8.68 29.55 -13.51
N ASP A 76 -9.23 28.72 -12.62
CA ASP A 76 -8.54 28.27 -11.42
C ASP A 76 -7.32 27.39 -11.75
N THR A 77 -6.32 27.43 -10.89
CA THR A 77 -5.19 26.50 -10.92
C THR A 77 -5.61 25.13 -10.37
N ASP A 78 -4.81 24.08 -10.64
CA ASP A 78 -5.08 22.72 -10.17
C ASP A 78 -5.13 22.67 -8.64
N GLU A 79 -4.25 23.42 -7.96
CA GLU A 79 -4.18 23.55 -6.50
C GLU A 79 -5.43 24.22 -5.93
N GLU A 80 -5.94 25.26 -6.59
CA GLU A 80 -7.15 25.97 -6.17
C GLU A 80 -8.40 25.09 -6.32
N VAL A 81 -8.49 24.32 -7.40
CA VAL A 81 -9.57 23.35 -7.60
C VAL A 81 -9.53 22.29 -6.52
N MET A 82 -8.36 21.71 -6.22
CA MET A 82 -8.20 20.72 -5.16
C MET A 82 -8.55 21.29 -3.79
N ALA A 83 -8.05 22.49 -3.46
CA ALA A 83 -8.36 23.18 -2.20
C ALA A 83 -9.86 23.46 -2.06
N TYR A 84 -10.54 23.85 -3.13
CA TYR A 84 -11.97 24.09 -3.14
C TYR A 84 -12.76 22.82 -2.80
N ILE A 85 -12.42 21.69 -3.44
CA ILE A 85 -13.10 20.42 -3.20
C ILE A 85 -12.83 19.93 -1.78
N VAL A 86 -11.59 20.00 -1.32
CA VAL A 86 -11.20 19.63 0.06
C VAL A 86 -11.93 20.49 1.10
N SER A 87 -12.12 21.79 0.83
CA SER A 87 -12.86 22.68 1.75
C SER A 87 -14.31 22.26 1.93
N ARG A 88 -14.93 21.63 0.92
CA ARG A 88 -16.33 21.19 0.97
C ARG A 88 -16.54 19.77 1.46
N TYR A 89 -15.63 18.86 1.09
CA TYR A 89 -15.78 17.43 1.33
C TYR A 89 -14.74 16.88 2.35
N GLY A 90 -13.80 17.72 2.80
CA GLY A 90 -12.75 17.34 3.72
C GLY A 90 -11.63 16.53 3.06
N ASN A 91 -10.56 16.23 3.81
CA ASN A 91 -9.40 15.48 3.32
C ASN A 91 -9.74 14.05 2.86
N PHE A 92 -10.90 13.53 3.25
CA PHE A 92 -11.35 12.19 2.84
C PHE A 92 -11.59 12.07 1.33
N VAL A 93 -11.84 13.19 0.63
CA VAL A 93 -12.00 13.22 -0.82
C VAL A 93 -10.68 12.96 -1.56
N LEU A 94 -9.54 13.06 -0.89
CA LEU A 94 -8.25 12.78 -1.49
C LEU A 94 -7.95 11.27 -1.49
N LEU A 95 -7.53 10.73 -2.63
CA LEU A 95 -7.07 9.34 -2.71
C LEU A 95 -5.74 9.14 -1.98
N LYS A 96 -4.87 10.16 -2.04
CA LYS A 96 -3.60 10.16 -1.31
C LYS A 96 -3.73 11.08 -0.10
N PRO A 97 -3.61 10.56 1.13
CA PRO A 97 -3.64 11.40 2.32
C PRO A 97 -2.53 12.45 2.27
N PRO A 98 -2.81 13.72 2.62
CA PRO A 98 -1.77 14.75 2.67
C PRO A 98 -0.76 14.41 3.76
N LEU A 99 0.52 14.76 3.51
CA LEU A 99 1.59 14.67 4.51
C LEU A 99 1.52 15.91 5.41
N ASP A 100 0.60 15.91 6.35
CA ASP A 100 0.46 16.96 7.37
C ASP A 100 0.89 16.44 8.76
N LEU A 101 0.90 17.34 9.74
CA LEU A 101 1.28 16.99 11.12
C LEU A 101 0.39 15.89 11.71
N GLN A 102 -0.87 15.78 11.27
CA GLN A 102 -1.81 14.78 11.77
C GLN A 102 -1.48 13.39 11.20
N THR A 103 -1.00 13.33 9.96
CA THR A 103 -0.68 12.07 9.28
C THR A 103 0.78 11.64 9.45
N ILE A 104 1.70 12.55 9.78
CA ILE A 104 3.12 12.22 10.04
C ILE A 104 3.28 11.14 11.12
N LEU A 105 2.52 11.23 12.20
CA LEU A 105 2.57 10.22 13.27
C LEU A 105 2.15 8.84 12.76
N LEU A 106 1.11 8.79 11.92
CA LEU A 106 0.64 7.55 11.28
C LEU A 106 1.71 6.95 10.36
N TRP A 107 2.35 7.78 9.54
CA TRP A 107 3.42 7.34 8.64
C TRP A 107 4.69 6.92 9.37
N SER A 108 4.98 7.54 10.53
CA SER A 108 6.14 7.18 11.36
C SER A 108 5.90 5.98 12.28
N ALA A 109 4.65 5.59 12.54
CA ALA A 109 4.30 4.50 13.45
C ALA A 109 5.03 3.18 13.18
N PRO A 110 5.15 2.68 11.94
CA PRO A 110 5.89 1.45 11.64
C PRO A 110 7.37 1.55 12.05
N LEU A 111 8.01 2.68 11.81
CA LEU A 111 9.42 2.90 12.15
C LEU A 111 9.62 3.01 13.66
N LEU A 112 8.69 3.68 14.37
CA LEU A 112 8.70 3.80 15.82
C LEU A 112 8.58 2.46 16.55
N VAL A 113 7.97 1.46 15.94
CA VAL A 113 7.87 0.09 16.48
C VAL A 113 9.04 -0.78 16.04
N LEU A 114 9.40 -0.72 14.74
CA LEU A 114 10.42 -1.61 14.17
C LEU A 114 11.83 -1.29 14.67
N ILE A 115 12.18 0.00 14.83
CA ILE A 115 13.52 0.39 15.26
C ILE A 115 13.81 -0.07 16.70
N PRO A 116 13.02 0.31 17.72
CA PRO A 116 13.28 -0.15 19.09
C PRO A 116 13.04 -1.65 19.26
N GLY A 117 12.05 -2.23 18.57
CA GLY A 117 11.82 -3.68 18.59
C GLY A 117 12.98 -4.48 17.98
N GLY A 118 13.48 -4.06 16.83
CA GLY A 118 14.63 -4.66 16.18
C GLY A 118 15.91 -4.50 17.00
N LEU A 119 16.14 -3.31 17.58
CA LEU A 119 17.28 -3.08 18.47
C LEU A 119 17.19 -3.94 19.74
N GLY A 120 16.03 -4.00 20.35
CA GLY A 120 15.78 -4.83 21.55
C GLY A 120 16.02 -6.32 21.26
N LEU A 121 15.53 -6.83 20.13
CA LEU A 121 15.76 -8.19 19.68
C LEU A 121 17.25 -8.45 19.42
N ALA A 122 17.92 -7.55 18.74
CA ALA A 122 19.37 -7.67 18.46
C ALA A 122 20.19 -7.71 19.76
N LEU A 123 19.87 -6.84 20.71
CA LEU A 123 20.53 -6.84 22.02
C LEU A 123 20.22 -8.12 22.81
N TYR A 124 18.99 -8.60 22.78
CA TYR A 124 18.60 -9.86 23.42
C TYR A 124 19.37 -11.05 22.84
N LEU A 125 19.43 -11.17 21.52
CA LEU A 125 20.15 -12.25 20.84
C LEU A 125 21.65 -12.18 21.12
N ARG A 126 22.26 -10.98 21.12
CA ARG A 126 23.67 -10.80 21.49
C ARG A 126 23.96 -11.20 22.93
N ARG A 127 23.06 -10.90 23.87
CA ARG A 127 23.21 -11.33 25.27
C ARG A 127 23.08 -12.85 25.38
N ARG A 128 22.12 -13.45 24.70
CA ARG A 128 21.91 -14.91 24.70
C ARG A 128 23.09 -15.66 24.10
N SER A 129 23.64 -15.19 22.98
CA SER A 129 24.81 -15.83 22.35
C SER A 129 26.07 -15.75 23.23
N ARG A 130 26.23 -14.66 23.99
CA ARG A 130 27.32 -14.55 24.98
C ARG A 130 27.10 -15.44 26.20
N ALA A 131 25.88 -15.63 26.64
CA ALA A 131 25.54 -16.52 27.75
C ALA A 131 25.67 -18.03 27.36
N GLY A 132 25.35 -18.35 26.08
CA GLY A 132 25.52 -19.69 25.55
C GLY A 132 26.95 -20.08 25.17
N ALA A 133 27.87 -19.09 25.15
CA ALA A 133 29.29 -19.29 24.94
C ALA A 133 30.06 -19.52 26.29
N ALA A 134 29.37 -19.65 27.42
CA ALA A 134 30.00 -20.17 28.62
C ALA A 134 30.41 -21.62 28.32
N ASP A 135 31.68 -21.88 28.41
CA ASP A 135 32.21 -23.24 28.24
C ASP A 135 31.38 -24.22 29.08
N PRO A 136 30.89 -25.30 28.45
CA PRO A 136 30.17 -26.31 29.21
C PRO A 136 31.01 -26.72 30.40
N ALA A 137 30.42 -26.74 31.58
CA ALA A 137 31.12 -27.17 32.80
C ALA A 137 31.81 -28.50 32.53
N PRO A 138 33.05 -28.67 32.94
CA PRO A 138 33.76 -29.94 32.72
C PRO A 138 32.96 -31.10 33.34
N LEU A 139 32.75 -32.15 32.55
CA LEU A 139 32.02 -33.34 32.97
C LEU A 139 32.52 -33.82 34.35
N SER A 140 31.62 -34.12 35.24
CA SER A 140 31.97 -34.73 36.53
C SER A 140 32.63 -36.11 36.33
N ALA A 141 33.32 -36.59 37.36
CA ALA A 141 34.00 -37.89 37.28
C ALA A 141 33.02 -39.04 36.96
N GLU A 142 31.80 -38.95 37.51
CA GLU A 142 30.70 -39.92 37.26
C GLU A 142 30.22 -39.88 35.82
N GLU A 143 29.98 -38.69 35.28
CA GLU A 143 29.52 -38.47 33.89
C GLU A 143 30.57 -38.96 32.88
N ARG A 144 31.86 -38.74 33.18
CA ARG A 144 32.94 -39.28 32.33
C ARG A 144 33.03 -40.78 32.33
N SER A 145 32.81 -41.44 33.50
CA SER A 145 32.81 -42.90 33.58
C SER A 145 31.63 -43.52 32.87
N ALA A 146 30.44 -42.91 33.03
CA ALA A 146 29.23 -43.34 32.33
C ALA A 146 29.35 -43.20 30.80
N LEU A 147 29.90 -42.05 30.33
CA LEU A 147 30.18 -41.83 28.91
C LEU A 147 31.18 -42.85 28.35
N ALA A 148 32.25 -43.15 29.12
CA ALA A 148 33.24 -44.15 28.72
C ALA A 148 32.67 -45.57 28.63
N ASP A 149 31.72 -45.90 29.47
CA ASP A 149 31.02 -47.20 29.42
C ASP A 149 30.07 -47.31 28.24
N ILE A 150 29.33 -46.27 27.94
CA ILE A 150 28.44 -46.22 26.75
C ILE A 150 29.28 -46.35 25.47
N LEU A 151 30.41 -45.62 25.37
CA LEU A 151 31.30 -45.68 24.20
C LEU A 151 31.98 -47.04 24.02
N LYS A 152 32.22 -47.79 25.11
CA LYS A 152 32.78 -49.15 25.04
C LYS A 152 31.78 -50.20 24.61
N THR A 153 30.50 -50.03 25.00
CA THR A 153 29.46 -51.02 24.75
C THR A 153 28.87 -50.88 23.33
N GLY A 154 29.08 -49.80 22.63
CA GLY A 154 28.68 -49.61 21.22
C GLY A 154 27.16 -49.56 21.02
N ASP A 155 26.38 -49.63 22.06
CA ASP A 155 24.93 -49.54 22.05
C ASP A 155 24.51 -48.07 22.28
N ALA A 156 24.27 -47.36 21.18
CA ALA A 156 23.40 -46.22 21.23
C ALA A 156 21.96 -46.72 21.19
N PRO A 157 21.04 -46.14 21.98
CA PRO A 157 19.63 -46.49 21.97
C PRO A 157 18.97 -46.16 20.63
#